data_e6a90cf61d04b870c591f88d179cf50c
#
_entry.id   e6a90cf61d04b870c591f88d179cf50c
#
_cell.length_a   1.000
_cell.length_b   1.000
_cell.length_c   1.000
_cell.angle_alpha   90.00
_cell.angle_beta   90.00
_cell.angle_gamma   90.00
#
_symmetry.space_group_name_H-M   'P 1'
#
loop_
_entity.id
_entity.type
_entity.pdbx_description
1 polymer ?
#
loop_
_entity_poly.entity_id
_entity_poly.type
_entity_poly.pdbx_seq_one_letter_code
_entity_poly.pdbx_strand_id
1 'polypeptide(L)'
;MSLDRQEKALREFKQIIADLVHLLRTSAHVELSYMCWVNQARQQFVWETNSTNLPNVMFKDRVAFGQHFLDEYKDIKEIQQLKIGEDISKGKLSHYFEFVNAKSMLLIPFINKGETVAITVLESEREINLRPITDQIHSYNNALVNVLDTYLEVVDLHEQQKEWEEYEESLKALDYRLHRVELLKKMLEEMQLFLPSGGACLICPGMDTWNLVMSSKFSKKPPLLGLQMDEKSVAYEAIEKGESIFNMHFNNNPKLVSSKERRTEGASYAIPIMIHDRRQAVVITYDSDPLSYKESTKHKLSNLARIASLSIQSVVKKSGMAEELLTQNFGAFMPELWEETLDNELHRVRSGATTHTWFGLVSPAELSSLRTKYRLEDLQRIQKDFVAFLNPSAHKVPGFIGYNSDYVYSFIIQSDSESAVSDWMESVKTKLAHGLRLSAGGTLDVSFMAGFTKLTSEYANSYQVLTKAKQALSEVVKNEELVLFEA
;
A
#
# COMPACT_ATOMS: atom_id res chain seq x y z
N MET A 1 19.94 -10.63 -11.82
CA MET A 1 19.77 -12.01 -12.34
C MET A 1 18.40 -12.25 -13.02
N SER A 2 17.30 -11.65 -12.57
CA SER A 2 15.95 -11.89 -13.15
C SER A 2 15.70 -11.22 -14.50
N LEU A 3 16.14 -10.00 -14.75
CA LEU A 3 16.00 -9.30 -16.03
C LEU A 3 16.67 -10.07 -17.19
N ASP A 4 17.82 -10.71 -16.92
CA ASP A 4 18.57 -11.49 -17.91
C ASP A 4 17.80 -12.73 -18.42
N ARG A 5 17.01 -13.37 -17.55
CA ARG A 5 16.19 -14.54 -17.94
C ARG A 5 14.96 -14.16 -18.78
N GLN A 6 14.26 -13.09 -18.44
CA GLN A 6 13.14 -12.61 -19.26
C GLN A 6 13.59 -12.14 -20.64
N GLU A 7 14.67 -11.36 -20.69
CA GLU A 7 15.25 -10.93 -21.96
C GLU A 7 15.69 -12.11 -22.81
N LYS A 8 16.26 -13.14 -22.18
CA LYS A 8 16.66 -14.38 -22.88
C LYS A 8 15.43 -15.12 -23.41
N ALA A 9 14.41 -15.34 -22.58
CA ALA A 9 13.17 -15.99 -23.00
C ALA A 9 12.46 -15.23 -24.12
N LEU A 10 12.43 -13.90 -24.04
CA LEU A 10 11.88 -13.05 -25.12
C LEU A 10 12.67 -13.18 -26.42
N ARG A 11 14.00 -13.20 -26.36
CA ARG A 11 14.85 -13.39 -27.56
C ARG A 11 14.65 -14.77 -28.18
N GLU A 12 14.59 -15.80 -27.34
CA GLU A 12 14.32 -17.18 -27.82
C GLU A 12 12.94 -17.28 -28.46
N PHE A 13 11.91 -16.70 -27.82
CA PHE A 13 10.57 -16.62 -28.37
C PHE A 13 10.53 -15.92 -29.72
N LYS A 14 11.13 -14.75 -29.87
CA LYS A 14 11.21 -14.00 -31.13
C LYS A 14 11.96 -14.78 -32.22
N GLN A 15 13.04 -15.45 -31.85
CA GLN A 15 13.79 -16.27 -32.79
C GLN A 15 12.95 -17.44 -33.30
N ILE A 16 12.25 -18.16 -32.44
CA ILE A 16 11.38 -19.27 -32.82
C ILE A 16 10.27 -18.79 -33.78
N ILE A 17 9.64 -17.64 -33.49
CA ILE A 17 8.63 -17.06 -34.39
C ILE A 17 9.25 -16.74 -35.76
N ALA A 18 10.41 -16.11 -35.78
CA ALA A 18 11.11 -15.79 -37.03
C ALA A 18 11.43 -17.05 -37.85
N ASP A 19 11.89 -18.09 -37.19
CA ASP A 19 12.20 -19.38 -37.84
C ASP A 19 10.94 -20.04 -38.39
N LEU A 20 9.82 -20.02 -37.64
CA LEU A 20 8.53 -20.57 -38.10
C LEU A 20 7.97 -19.79 -39.28
N VAL A 21 8.05 -18.46 -39.28
CA VAL A 21 7.60 -17.60 -40.40
C VAL A 21 8.49 -17.85 -41.63
N HIS A 22 9.81 -18.07 -41.43
CA HIS A 22 10.73 -18.44 -42.51
C HIS A 22 10.39 -19.82 -43.09
N LEU A 23 10.15 -20.81 -42.25
CA LEU A 23 9.76 -22.16 -42.65
C LEU A 23 8.41 -22.16 -43.43
N LEU A 24 7.42 -21.39 -42.99
CA LEU A 24 6.16 -21.21 -43.71
C LEU A 24 6.43 -20.67 -45.12
N ARG A 25 7.26 -19.63 -45.28
CA ARG A 25 7.62 -19.06 -46.58
C ARG A 25 8.23 -20.10 -47.49
N THR A 26 9.22 -20.84 -46.98
CA THR A 26 9.95 -21.84 -47.78
C THR A 26 9.08 -23.04 -48.14
N SER A 27 8.25 -23.53 -47.22
CA SER A 27 7.35 -24.66 -47.44
C SER A 27 6.21 -24.33 -48.42
N ALA A 28 5.71 -23.11 -48.35
CA ALA A 28 4.66 -22.63 -49.25
C ALA A 28 5.21 -22.15 -50.60
N HIS A 29 6.55 -22.11 -50.79
CA HIS A 29 7.23 -21.61 -51.99
C HIS A 29 6.74 -20.18 -52.40
N VAL A 30 6.58 -19.28 -51.40
CA VAL A 30 6.15 -17.90 -51.61
C VAL A 30 7.28 -16.91 -51.46
N GLU A 31 7.15 -15.74 -52.06
CA GLU A 31 8.20 -14.72 -52.10
C GLU A 31 8.31 -13.94 -50.80
N LEU A 32 7.17 -13.75 -50.08
CA LEU A 32 7.09 -13.00 -48.83
C LEU A 32 6.21 -13.72 -47.80
N SER A 33 6.69 -13.77 -46.56
CA SER A 33 5.92 -14.13 -45.39
C SER A 33 6.18 -13.14 -44.27
N TYR A 34 5.15 -12.72 -43.54
CA TYR A 34 5.30 -11.86 -42.39
C TYR A 34 4.21 -12.12 -41.34
N MET A 35 4.49 -11.77 -40.12
CA MET A 35 3.55 -11.90 -38.99
C MET A 35 3.38 -10.59 -38.28
N CYS A 36 2.12 -10.25 -37.93
CA CYS A 36 1.80 -9.12 -37.09
C CYS A 36 0.85 -9.54 -35.96
N TRP A 37 1.09 -8.95 -34.78
CA TRP A 37 0.16 -9.04 -33.65
C TRP A 37 -1.02 -8.12 -33.84
N VAL A 38 -2.22 -8.58 -33.46
CA VAL A 38 -3.46 -7.80 -33.44
C VAL A 38 -3.65 -7.23 -32.02
N ASN A 39 -3.24 -6.00 -31.81
CA ASN A 39 -3.39 -5.36 -30.51
C ASN A 39 -4.71 -4.61 -30.39
N GLN A 40 -5.75 -5.32 -29.94
CA GLN A 40 -7.09 -4.76 -29.77
C GLN A 40 -7.15 -3.59 -28.76
N ALA A 41 -6.37 -3.67 -27.67
CA ALA A 41 -6.37 -2.64 -26.63
C ALA A 41 -5.85 -1.28 -27.13
N ARG A 42 -4.88 -1.30 -28.06
CA ARG A 42 -4.27 -0.09 -28.65
C ARG A 42 -4.77 0.19 -30.06
N GLN A 43 -5.69 -0.61 -30.60
CA GLN A 43 -6.24 -0.49 -31.95
C GLN A 43 -5.15 -0.38 -33.02
N GLN A 44 -4.17 -1.28 -32.98
CA GLN A 44 -3.01 -1.28 -33.89
C GLN A 44 -2.50 -2.69 -34.21
N PHE A 45 -1.87 -2.83 -35.38
CA PHE A 45 -1.03 -3.97 -35.72
C PHE A 45 0.40 -3.69 -35.28
N VAL A 46 1.07 -4.70 -34.75
CA VAL A 46 2.52 -4.64 -34.41
C VAL A 46 3.24 -5.72 -35.18
N TRP A 47 4.16 -5.31 -36.06
CA TRP A 47 4.93 -6.24 -36.86
C TRP A 47 5.97 -6.95 -36.00
N GLU A 48 5.96 -8.26 -36.00
CA GLU A 48 6.90 -9.06 -35.22
C GLU A 48 8.11 -9.48 -36.05
N THR A 49 7.85 -10.06 -37.22
CA THR A 49 8.90 -10.59 -38.09
C THR A 49 8.46 -10.71 -39.56
N ASN A 50 9.42 -10.79 -40.46
CA ASN A 50 9.19 -11.10 -41.86
C ASN A 50 10.28 -11.96 -42.41
N SER A 51 9.97 -12.68 -43.49
CA SER A 51 10.91 -13.44 -44.30
C SER A 51 10.61 -13.18 -45.78
N THR A 52 11.59 -12.69 -46.53
CA THR A 52 11.40 -12.35 -47.94
C THR A 52 12.67 -12.55 -48.76
N ASN A 53 12.48 -12.82 -50.05
CA ASN A 53 13.55 -12.79 -51.07
C ASN A 53 13.47 -11.49 -51.91
N LEU A 54 12.49 -10.63 -51.62
CA LEU A 54 12.26 -9.39 -52.38
C LEU A 54 13.06 -8.24 -51.77
N PRO A 55 13.77 -7.43 -52.57
CA PRO A 55 14.61 -6.35 -52.06
C PRO A 55 13.80 -5.08 -51.69
N ASN A 56 12.54 -4.98 -52.13
CA ASN A 56 11.71 -3.78 -52.10
C ASN A 56 10.57 -3.85 -51.07
N VAL A 57 10.80 -4.56 -49.96
CA VAL A 57 9.85 -4.70 -48.86
C VAL A 57 10.37 -3.97 -47.62
N MET A 58 9.51 -3.15 -47.02
CA MET A 58 9.79 -2.45 -45.77
C MET A 58 8.53 -2.36 -44.91
N PHE A 59 8.62 -2.81 -43.67
CA PHE A 59 7.56 -2.75 -42.71
C PHE A 59 7.77 -1.61 -41.69
N LYS A 60 6.70 -0.97 -41.28
CA LYS A 60 6.69 -0.07 -40.12
C LYS A 60 6.48 -0.94 -38.87
N ASP A 61 7.12 -0.60 -37.77
CA ASP A 61 6.98 -1.37 -36.55
C ASP A 61 5.53 -1.48 -36.07
N ARG A 62 4.72 -0.44 -36.29
CA ARG A 62 3.31 -0.35 -35.88
C ARG A 62 2.48 0.40 -36.88
N VAL A 63 1.22 -0.04 -37.07
CA VAL A 63 0.23 0.65 -37.92
C VAL A 63 -1.13 0.61 -37.22
N ALA A 64 -1.81 1.76 -37.15
CA ALA A 64 -3.15 1.83 -36.57
C ALA A 64 -4.18 1.07 -37.41
N PHE A 65 -5.21 0.51 -36.76
CA PHE A 65 -6.36 -0.03 -37.46
C PHE A 65 -6.97 1.06 -38.36
N GLY A 66 -7.56 0.69 -39.48
CA GLY A 66 -8.05 1.65 -40.48
C GLY A 66 -6.99 2.21 -41.42
N GLN A 67 -5.68 2.07 -41.13
CA GLN A 67 -4.60 2.50 -42.01
C GLN A 67 -3.97 1.33 -42.79
N HIS A 68 -4.41 0.10 -42.56
CA HIS A 68 -3.90 -1.09 -43.20
C HIS A 68 -5.03 -1.99 -43.67
N PHE A 69 -4.87 -2.69 -44.76
CA PHE A 69 -5.90 -3.58 -45.31
C PHE A 69 -6.30 -4.72 -44.36
N LEU A 70 -5.38 -5.14 -43.48
CA LEU A 70 -5.66 -6.19 -42.46
C LEU A 70 -6.76 -5.78 -41.48
N ASP A 71 -7.16 -4.53 -41.39
CA ASP A 71 -8.26 -4.11 -40.49
C ASP A 71 -9.58 -4.82 -40.82
N GLU A 72 -9.83 -5.08 -42.10
CA GLU A 72 -11.01 -5.84 -42.55
C GLU A 72 -10.93 -7.33 -42.14
N TYR A 73 -9.73 -7.82 -41.80
CA TYR A 73 -9.43 -9.25 -41.52
C TYR A 73 -8.94 -9.51 -40.08
N LYS A 74 -8.95 -8.52 -39.20
CA LYS A 74 -8.37 -8.63 -37.85
C LYS A 74 -9.05 -9.69 -36.96
N ASP A 75 -10.30 -10.02 -37.25
CA ASP A 75 -11.11 -10.95 -36.46
C ASP A 75 -11.37 -12.31 -37.18
N ILE A 76 -10.65 -12.60 -38.26
CA ILE A 76 -10.80 -13.86 -39.01
C ILE A 76 -10.48 -15.07 -38.13
N LYS A 77 -11.27 -16.13 -38.27
CA LYS A 77 -11.07 -17.39 -37.53
C LYS A 77 -10.59 -18.55 -38.42
N GLU A 78 -10.63 -18.36 -39.72
CA GLU A 78 -10.25 -19.35 -40.72
C GLU A 78 -9.25 -18.74 -41.70
N ILE A 79 -8.50 -19.60 -42.38
CA ILE A 79 -7.56 -19.22 -43.42
C ILE A 79 -8.30 -18.54 -44.54
N GLN A 80 -7.89 -17.35 -44.94
CA GLN A 80 -8.46 -16.62 -46.08
C GLN A 80 -7.46 -16.57 -47.23
N GLN A 81 -7.92 -16.94 -48.42
CA GLN A 81 -7.14 -16.81 -49.66
C GLN A 81 -7.69 -15.63 -50.45
N LEU A 82 -6.84 -14.68 -50.80
CA LEU A 82 -7.22 -13.44 -51.47
C LEU A 82 -6.43 -13.27 -52.77
N LYS A 83 -7.09 -12.73 -53.79
CA LYS A 83 -6.46 -12.35 -55.04
C LYS A 83 -6.13 -10.87 -55.05
N ILE A 84 -4.85 -10.58 -55.21
CA ILE A 84 -4.35 -9.22 -55.27
C ILE A 84 -4.71 -8.60 -56.63
N GLY A 85 -5.41 -7.50 -56.62
CA GLY A 85 -5.97 -6.84 -57.79
C GLY A 85 -7.48 -7.06 -57.98
N GLU A 86 -8.04 -8.15 -57.41
CA GLU A 86 -9.48 -8.42 -57.40
C GLU A 86 -10.07 -8.12 -55.98
N ASP A 87 -9.61 -8.84 -54.93
CA ASP A 87 -10.07 -8.71 -53.57
C ASP A 87 -9.40 -7.57 -52.83
N ILE A 88 -8.11 -7.36 -53.07
CA ILE A 88 -7.32 -6.29 -52.47
C ILE A 88 -6.60 -5.47 -53.55
N SER A 89 -6.81 -4.14 -53.51
CA SER A 89 -6.08 -3.25 -54.41
C SER A 89 -4.56 -3.25 -54.14
N LYS A 90 -3.73 -3.33 -55.15
CA LYS A 90 -2.26 -3.29 -55.04
C LYS A 90 -1.78 -2.04 -54.25
N GLY A 91 -2.45 -0.91 -54.36
CA GLY A 91 -2.11 0.32 -53.65
C GLY A 91 -2.36 0.27 -52.12
N LYS A 92 -3.11 -0.72 -51.62
CA LYS A 92 -3.28 -0.95 -50.18
C LYS A 92 -2.11 -1.73 -49.53
N LEU A 93 -1.19 -2.29 -50.35
CA LEU A 93 -0.03 -3.04 -49.85
C LEU A 93 1.12 -2.09 -49.54
N SER A 94 1.01 -1.39 -48.42
CA SER A 94 1.91 -0.27 -48.01
C SER A 94 3.33 -0.70 -47.63
N HIS A 95 3.61 -2.00 -47.54
CA HIS A 95 4.93 -2.56 -47.26
C HIS A 95 5.84 -2.68 -48.51
N TYR A 96 5.27 -2.49 -49.70
CA TYR A 96 6.05 -2.39 -50.91
C TYR A 96 6.33 -0.93 -51.27
N PHE A 97 7.59 -0.58 -51.49
CA PHE A 97 7.97 0.79 -51.95
C PHE A 97 8.20 0.88 -53.46
N GLU A 98 8.20 -0.25 -54.17
CA GLU A 98 8.22 -0.34 -55.62
C GLU A 98 7.12 -1.29 -56.12
N PHE A 99 6.88 -1.28 -57.44
CA PHE A 99 5.91 -2.16 -58.05
C PHE A 99 6.32 -3.63 -57.92
N VAL A 100 5.41 -4.46 -57.41
CA VAL A 100 5.56 -5.91 -57.28
C VAL A 100 4.43 -6.63 -58.00
N ASN A 101 4.76 -7.76 -58.61
CA ASN A 101 3.84 -8.59 -59.35
C ASN A 101 3.13 -9.63 -58.43
N ALA A 102 2.85 -9.26 -57.21
CA ALA A 102 2.09 -10.13 -56.30
C ALA A 102 0.66 -10.35 -56.83
N LYS A 103 0.24 -11.62 -56.89
CA LYS A 103 -1.06 -12.06 -57.44
C LYS A 103 -1.99 -12.69 -56.42
N SER A 104 -1.44 -13.37 -55.41
CA SER A 104 -2.23 -14.04 -54.39
C SER A 104 -1.64 -13.81 -53.01
N MET A 105 -2.54 -13.81 -52.04
CA MET A 105 -2.25 -13.66 -50.63
C MET A 105 -3.02 -14.69 -49.82
N LEU A 106 -2.39 -15.19 -48.76
CA LEU A 106 -2.99 -16.07 -47.80
C LEU A 106 -2.90 -15.45 -46.42
N LEU A 107 -4.02 -15.31 -45.74
CA LEU A 107 -4.10 -14.81 -44.37
C LEU A 107 -4.34 -16.01 -43.43
N ILE A 108 -3.45 -16.23 -42.52
CA ILE A 108 -3.48 -17.34 -41.55
C ILE A 108 -3.67 -16.74 -40.16
N PRO A 109 -4.89 -16.87 -39.58
CA PRO A 109 -5.13 -16.36 -38.24
C PRO A 109 -4.43 -17.22 -37.20
N PHE A 110 -3.93 -16.56 -36.20
CA PHE A 110 -3.36 -17.14 -35.00
C PHE A 110 -4.35 -16.94 -33.87
N ILE A 111 -4.97 -18.02 -33.39
CA ILE A 111 -6.09 -17.98 -32.45
C ILE A 111 -5.61 -18.45 -31.07
N ASN A 112 -5.77 -17.59 -30.06
CA ASN A 112 -5.57 -17.95 -28.66
C ASN A 112 -6.85 -17.64 -27.87
N LYS A 113 -7.30 -18.60 -27.08
CA LYS A 113 -8.54 -18.51 -26.26
C LYS A 113 -9.76 -18.02 -27.04
N GLY A 114 -9.86 -18.38 -28.33
CA GLY A 114 -10.98 -18.01 -29.21
C GLY A 114 -10.87 -16.64 -29.87
N GLU A 115 -9.82 -15.87 -29.60
CA GLU A 115 -9.57 -14.57 -30.22
C GLU A 115 -8.38 -14.64 -31.20
N THR A 116 -8.44 -13.83 -32.27
CA THR A 116 -7.33 -13.69 -33.20
C THR A 116 -6.31 -12.74 -32.61
N VAL A 117 -5.17 -13.28 -32.19
CA VAL A 117 -4.09 -12.52 -31.53
C VAL A 117 -2.98 -12.12 -32.49
N ALA A 118 -2.85 -12.82 -33.62
CA ALA A 118 -1.91 -12.46 -34.68
C ALA A 118 -2.40 -12.97 -36.04
N ILE A 119 -1.82 -12.44 -37.11
CA ILE A 119 -2.07 -12.88 -38.47
C ILE A 119 -0.71 -13.07 -39.15
N THR A 120 -0.51 -14.27 -39.70
CA THR A 120 0.60 -14.54 -40.63
C THR A 120 0.10 -14.38 -42.05
N VAL A 121 0.84 -13.63 -42.85
CA VAL A 121 0.49 -13.33 -44.22
C VAL A 121 1.55 -13.97 -45.14
N LEU A 122 1.09 -14.70 -46.14
CA LEU A 122 1.94 -15.20 -47.21
C LEU A 122 1.55 -14.51 -48.53
N GLU A 123 2.54 -14.02 -49.28
CA GLU A 123 2.28 -13.36 -50.57
C GLU A 123 3.11 -13.98 -51.66
N SER A 124 2.49 -14.17 -52.83
CA SER A 124 3.14 -14.80 -53.98
C SER A 124 2.80 -14.12 -55.31
N GLU A 125 3.78 -14.14 -56.24
CA GLU A 125 3.59 -13.77 -57.65
C GLU A 125 2.78 -14.80 -58.45
N ARG A 126 2.49 -15.97 -57.86
CA ARG A 126 1.70 -17.05 -58.43
C ARG A 126 0.45 -17.31 -57.56
N GLU A 127 -0.53 -17.98 -58.09
CA GLU A 127 -1.64 -18.48 -57.27
C GLU A 127 -1.12 -19.51 -56.26
N ILE A 128 -1.42 -19.29 -54.99
CA ILE A 128 -1.04 -20.21 -53.90
C ILE A 128 -2.04 -21.38 -53.92
N ASN A 129 -1.52 -22.62 -54.11
CA ASN A 129 -2.35 -23.80 -54.01
C ASN A 129 -2.37 -24.26 -52.53
N LEU A 130 -3.52 -24.11 -51.89
CA LEU A 130 -3.72 -24.46 -50.48
C LEU A 130 -3.62 -25.96 -50.19
N ARG A 131 -4.13 -26.83 -51.10
CA ARG A 131 -4.30 -28.25 -50.80
C ARG A 131 -3.03 -28.96 -50.34
N PRO A 132 -1.84 -28.82 -51.01
CA PRO A 132 -0.63 -29.53 -50.59
C PRO A 132 0.01 -28.96 -49.32
N ILE A 133 -0.35 -27.75 -48.89
CA ILE A 133 0.31 -27.04 -47.79
C ILE A 133 -0.57 -26.86 -46.55
N THR A 134 -1.84 -27.23 -46.61
CA THR A 134 -2.80 -27.04 -45.51
C THR A 134 -2.35 -27.71 -44.21
N ASP A 135 -1.94 -28.97 -44.25
CA ASP A 135 -1.49 -29.72 -43.10
C ASP A 135 -0.20 -29.11 -42.48
N GLN A 136 0.68 -28.59 -43.34
CA GLN A 136 1.90 -27.90 -42.89
C GLN A 136 1.54 -26.57 -42.20
N ILE A 137 0.65 -25.79 -42.79
CA ILE A 137 0.18 -24.53 -42.21
C ILE A 137 -0.43 -24.79 -40.83
N HIS A 138 -1.31 -25.78 -40.69
CA HIS A 138 -1.89 -26.16 -39.40
C HIS A 138 -0.83 -26.60 -38.41
N SER A 139 0.18 -27.37 -38.83
CA SER A 139 1.25 -27.79 -37.94
C SER A 139 2.11 -26.63 -37.46
N TYR A 140 2.44 -25.68 -38.32
CA TYR A 140 3.19 -24.48 -37.97
C TYR A 140 2.37 -23.52 -37.08
N ASN A 141 1.05 -23.38 -37.37
CA ASN A 141 0.19 -22.58 -36.56
C ASN A 141 0.03 -23.16 -35.14
N ASN A 142 -0.14 -24.47 -35.00
CA ASN A 142 -0.14 -25.14 -33.70
C ASN A 142 1.19 -24.99 -32.97
N ALA A 143 2.32 -25.05 -33.66
CA ALA A 143 3.63 -24.79 -33.08
C ALA A 143 3.73 -23.35 -32.54
N LEU A 144 3.24 -22.36 -33.28
CA LEU A 144 3.17 -20.96 -32.81
C LEU A 144 2.29 -20.79 -31.58
N VAL A 145 1.10 -21.44 -31.54
CA VAL A 145 0.22 -21.43 -30.34
C VAL A 145 0.96 -21.98 -29.13
N ASN A 146 1.56 -23.14 -29.26
CA ASN A 146 2.27 -23.79 -28.16
C ASN A 146 3.46 -22.94 -27.66
N VAL A 147 4.21 -22.30 -28.56
CA VAL A 147 5.31 -21.41 -28.20
C VAL A 147 4.81 -20.17 -27.47
N LEU A 148 3.68 -19.57 -27.91
CA LEU A 148 3.06 -18.44 -27.24
C LEU A 148 2.57 -18.81 -25.84
N ASP A 149 1.85 -19.92 -25.72
CA ASP A 149 1.35 -20.38 -24.43
C ASP A 149 2.49 -20.65 -23.46
N THR A 150 3.54 -21.33 -23.92
CA THR A 150 4.74 -21.57 -23.10
C THR A 150 5.42 -20.26 -22.67
N TYR A 151 5.52 -19.28 -23.58
CA TYR A 151 6.10 -17.97 -23.25
C TYR A 151 5.27 -17.23 -22.19
N LEU A 152 3.95 -17.22 -22.35
CA LEU A 152 3.03 -16.58 -21.39
C LEU A 152 3.11 -17.26 -20.02
N GLU A 153 3.16 -18.59 -19.97
CA GLU A 153 3.36 -19.34 -18.72
C GLU A 153 4.68 -18.98 -18.03
N VAL A 154 5.77 -18.86 -18.79
CA VAL A 154 7.09 -18.45 -18.26
C VAL A 154 7.04 -17.03 -17.68
N VAL A 155 6.36 -16.10 -18.35
CA VAL A 155 6.18 -14.73 -17.86
C VAL A 155 5.36 -14.72 -16.57
N ASP A 156 4.23 -15.42 -16.55
CA ASP A 156 3.35 -15.53 -15.37
C ASP A 156 4.09 -16.13 -14.16
N LEU A 157 4.79 -17.24 -14.38
CA LEU A 157 5.60 -17.88 -13.33
C LEU A 157 6.69 -16.96 -12.79
N HIS A 158 7.31 -16.17 -13.66
CA HIS A 158 8.34 -15.24 -13.25
C HIS A 158 7.76 -14.07 -12.42
N GLU A 159 6.62 -13.52 -12.82
CA GLU A 159 5.92 -12.49 -12.04
C GLU A 159 5.51 -13.03 -10.67
N GLN A 160 4.96 -14.25 -10.61
CA GLN A 160 4.62 -14.92 -9.36
C GLN A 160 5.86 -15.15 -8.47
N GLN A 161 6.98 -15.57 -9.07
CA GLN A 161 8.23 -15.76 -8.33
C GLN A 161 8.72 -14.43 -7.74
N LYS A 162 8.69 -13.34 -8.50
CA LYS A 162 9.09 -12.01 -8.04
C LYS A 162 8.19 -11.53 -6.89
N GLU A 163 6.87 -11.65 -7.03
CA GLU A 163 5.93 -11.33 -5.96
C GLU A 163 6.19 -12.16 -4.68
N TRP A 164 6.63 -13.41 -4.85
CA TRP A 164 6.95 -14.28 -3.73
C TRP A 164 8.26 -13.89 -3.05
N GLU A 165 9.29 -13.54 -3.81
CA GLU A 165 10.57 -13.05 -3.30
C GLU A 165 10.39 -11.74 -2.50
N GLU A 166 9.64 -10.78 -3.02
CA GLU A 166 9.30 -9.53 -2.32
C GLU A 166 8.55 -9.80 -1.00
N TYR A 167 7.61 -10.74 -1.02
CA TYR A 167 6.89 -11.13 0.19
C TYR A 167 7.78 -11.85 1.22
N GLU A 168 8.69 -12.71 0.78
CA GLU A 168 9.66 -13.39 1.65
C GLU A 168 10.60 -12.38 2.33
N GLU A 169 11.03 -11.33 1.61
CA GLU A 169 11.82 -10.24 2.19
C GLU A 169 11.02 -9.49 3.28
N SER A 170 9.76 -9.19 3.02
CA SER A 170 8.87 -8.58 4.02
C SER A 170 8.71 -9.45 5.28
N LEU A 171 8.63 -10.78 5.12
CA LEU A 171 8.59 -11.69 6.28
C LEU A 171 9.91 -11.69 7.07
N LYS A 172 11.05 -11.67 6.39
CA LYS A 172 12.39 -11.60 7.02
C LYS A 172 12.61 -10.29 7.78
N ALA A 173 11.97 -9.20 7.34
CA ALA A 173 12.04 -7.91 8.00
C ALA A 173 11.36 -7.89 9.39
N LEU A 174 10.44 -8.84 9.67
CA LEU A 174 9.78 -9.00 10.95
C LEU A 174 10.63 -9.85 11.92
N ASP A 175 11.79 -9.32 12.29
CA ASP A 175 12.73 -10.00 13.19
C ASP A 175 12.19 -10.01 14.64
N TYR A 176 12.11 -11.18 15.25
CA TYR A 176 11.67 -11.37 16.65
C TYR A 176 12.59 -10.68 17.69
N ARG A 177 13.77 -10.21 17.28
CA ARG A 177 14.70 -9.45 18.13
C ARG A 177 14.34 -7.98 18.28
N LEU A 178 13.49 -7.47 17.41
CA LEU A 178 12.99 -6.10 17.49
C LEU A 178 12.15 -5.91 18.75
N HIS A 179 12.21 -4.70 19.31
CA HIS A 179 11.24 -4.32 20.33
C HIS A 179 9.81 -4.38 19.76
N ARG A 180 8.83 -4.71 20.62
CA ARG A 180 7.43 -4.90 20.18
C ARG A 180 6.86 -3.74 19.38
N VAL A 181 7.22 -2.51 19.72
CA VAL A 181 6.76 -1.31 18.99
C VAL A 181 7.45 -1.21 17.62
N GLU A 182 8.76 -1.42 17.57
CA GLU A 182 9.51 -1.46 16.30
C GLU A 182 8.99 -2.54 15.38
N LEU A 183 8.65 -3.71 15.94
CA LEU A 183 8.08 -4.81 15.17
C LEU A 183 6.71 -4.45 14.58
N LEU A 184 5.84 -3.79 15.37
CA LEU A 184 4.54 -3.31 14.88
C LEU A 184 4.70 -2.21 13.82
N LYS A 185 5.62 -1.26 14.03
CA LYS A 185 5.96 -0.26 13.03
C LYS A 185 6.43 -0.91 11.73
N LYS A 186 7.37 -1.85 11.84
CA LYS A 186 7.92 -2.57 10.70
C LYS A 186 6.84 -3.34 9.96
N MET A 187 5.94 -4.01 10.67
CA MET A 187 4.78 -4.67 10.09
C MET A 187 3.91 -3.69 9.27
N LEU A 188 3.61 -2.50 9.80
CA LEU A 188 2.84 -1.49 9.05
C LEU A 188 3.58 -1.03 7.79
N GLU A 189 4.89 -0.86 7.86
CA GLU A 189 5.72 -0.49 6.71
C GLU A 189 5.71 -1.58 5.62
N GLU A 190 5.87 -2.84 6.02
CA GLU A 190 5.84 -3.97 5.09
C GLU A 190 4.44 -4.19 4.48
N MET A 191 3.37 -4.02 5.27
CA MET A 191 2.01 -4.05 4.73
C MET A 191 1.77 -2.94 3.69
N GLN A 192 2.35 -1.76 3.90
CA GLN A 192 2.24 -0.63 2.98
C GLN A 192 2.82 -0.93 1.60
N LEU A 193 3.82 -1.80 1.47
CA LEU A 193 4.42 -2.17 0.17
C LEU A 193 3.40 -2.82 -0.78
N PHE A 194 2.40 -3.50 -0.22
CA PHE A 194 1.32 -4.13 -1.00
C PHE A 194 0.15 -3.18 -1.30
N LEU A 195 0.21 -1.92 -0.83
CA LEU A 195 -0.87 -0.93 -0.91
C LEU A 195 -0.34 0.42 -1.42
N PRO A 196 -0.02 0.53 -2.71
CA PRO A 196 0.72 1.67 -3.27
C PRO A 196 -0.03 3.00 -3.19
N SER A 197 -1.36 2.97 -3.17
CA SER A 197 -2.23 4.15 -3.14
C SER A 197 -2.92 4.37 -1.80
N GLY A 198 -2.56 3.59 -0.78
CA GLY A 198 -3.19 3.57 0.52
C GLY A 198 -2.26 3.74 1.71
N GLY A 199 -2.54 3.00 2.76
CA GLY A 199 -1.76 3.01 4.00
C GLY A 199 -2.14 1.93 4.98
N ALA A 200 -1.37 1.88 6.07
CA ALA A 200 -1.61 1.00 7.21
C ALA A 200 -1.57 1.81 8.51
N CYS A 201 -2.50 1.54 9.41
CA CYS A 201 -2.63 2.22 10.69
C CYS A 201 -2.79 1.21 11.82
N LEU A 202 -2.29 1.56 13.01
CA LEU A 202 -2.40 0.78 14.23
C LEU A 202 -3.36 1.45 15.20
N ILE A 203 -4.31 0.68 15.70
CA ILE A 203 -5.27 1.08 16.72
C ILE A 203 -5.02 0.22 17.95
N CYS A 204 -4.89 0.85 19.11
CA CYS A 204 -4.60 0.19 20.38
C CYS A 204 -5.57 0.63 21.47
N PRO A 205 -5.79 -0.23 22.49
CA PRO A 205 -6.55 0.17 23.66
C PRO A 205 -5.81 1.28 24.42
N GLY A 206 -6.50 2.36 24.69
CA GLY A 206 -6.11 3.38 25.65
C GLY A 206 -6.81 3.14 26.99
N MET A 207 -6.94 4.20 27.81
CA MET A 207 -7.53 4.08 29.15
C MET A 207 -9.01 3.65 29.11
N ASP A 208 -9.83 4.31 28.30
CA ASP A 208 -11.28 4.08 28.23
C ASP A 208 -11.78 3.70 26.84
N THR A 209 -10.96 3.92 25.83
CA THR A 209 -11.32 3.72 24.41
C THR A 209 -10.14 3.23 23.59
N TRP A 210 -10.42 2.70 22.44
CA TRP A 210 -9.41 2.35 21.45
C TRP A 210 -9.06 3.59 20.60
N ASN A 211 -7.77 3.83 20.40
CA ASN A 211 -7.29 5.01 19.70
C ASN A 211 -6.35 4.62 18.57
N LEU A 212 -6.39 5.37 17.47
CA LEU A 212 -5.39 5.27 16.41
C LEU A 212 -4.09 5.91 16.91
N VAL A 213 -3.03 5.11 17.03
CA VAL A 213 -1.77 5.54 17.66
C VAL A 213 -0.61 5.68 16.70
N MET A 214 -0.65 5.00 15.56
CA MET A 214 0.44 5.04 14.58
C MET A 214 -0.10 4.83 13.16
N SER A 215 0.50 5.51 12.19
CA SER A 215 0.32 5.25 10.77
C SER A 215 1.68 4.94 10.12
N SER A 216 1.71 4.09 9.09
CA SER A 216 2.96 3.85 8.37
C SER A 216 3.47 5.14 7.74
N LYS A 217 4.77 5.30 7.66
CA LYS A 217 5.42 6.56 7.22
C LYS A 217 5.07 6.98 5.79
N PHE A 218 4.72 6.03 4.92
CA PHE A 218 4.35 6.29 3.53
C PHE A 218 2.84 6.30 3.30
N SER A 219 2.03 6.21 4.36
CA SER A 219 0.56 6.23 4.26
C SER A 219 0.05 7.47 3.52
N LYS A 220 -0.82 7.26 2.55
CA LYS A 220 -1.50 8.32 1.80
C LYS A 220 -2.75 8.75 2.55
N LYS A 221 -2.86 10.04 2.91
CA LYS A 221 -4.02 10.63 3.61
C LYS A 221 -4.54 9.79 4.79
N PRO A 222 -3.69 9.40 5.76
CA PRO A 222 -4.15 8.59 6.87
C PRO A 222 -5.17 9.32 7.73
N PRO A 223 -6.01 8.58 8.49
CA PRO A 223 -6.81 9.16 9.56
C PRO A 223 -5.92 9.85 10.60
N LEU A 224 -6.47 10.83 11.32
CA LEU A 224 -5.73 11.58 12.33
C LEU A 224 -5.32 10.70 13.51
N LEU A 225 -4.12 10.92 14.03
CA LEU A 225 -3.64 10.27 15.26
C LEU A 225 -4.56 10.62 16.44
N GLY A 226 -4.78 9.63 17.30
CA GLY A 226 -5.62 9.78 18.48
C GLY A 226 -7.12 9.77 18.23
N LEU A 227 -7.58 9.52 16.99
CA LEU A 227 -8.99 9.28 16.73
C LEU A 227 -9.49 8.09 17.56
N GLN A 228 -10.57 8.31 18.29
CA GLN A 228 -11.28 7.28 19.04
C GLN A 228 -12.08 6.39 18.09
N MET A 229 -12.01 5.10 18.33
CA MET A 229 -12.74 4.10 17.56
C MET A 229 -14.23 4.13 17.89
N ASP A 230 -15.06 4.27 16.88
CA ASP A 230 -16.52 4.20 17.00
C ASP A 230 -17.01 2.76 16.87
N GLU A 231 -18.09 2.40 17.57
CA GLU A 231 -18.71 1.08 17.52
C GLU A 231 -19.22 0.66 16.11
N LYS A 232 -19.38 1.60 15.20
CA LYS A 232 -19.81 1.35 13.82
C LYS A 232 -18.65 1.33 12.82
N SER A 233 -17.41 1.32 13.30
CA SER A 233 -16.22 1.30 12.44
C SER A 233 -15.84 -0.13 12.03
N VAL A 234 -15.09 -0.24 10.93
CA VAL A 234 -14.53 -1.52 10.47
C VAL A 234 -13.55 -2.09 11.51
N ALA A 235 -12.80 -1.20 12.19
CA ALA A 235 -11.91 -1.58 13.28
C ALA A 235 -12.66 -2.25 14.43
N TYR A 236 -13.77 -1.66 14.85
CA TYR A 236 -14.58 -2.20 15.94
C TYR A 236 -15.14 -3.58 15.59
N GLU A 237 -15.68 -3.72 14.37
CA GLU A 237 -16.22 -5.00 13.90
C GLU A 237 -15.15 -6.12 13.91
N ALA A 238 -13.91 -5.80 13.49
CA ALA A 238 -12.81 -6.75 13.50
C ALA A 238 -12.42 -7.17 14.93
N ILE A 239 -12.43 -6.21 15.89
CA ILE A 239 -12.17 -6.49 17.29
C ILE A 239 -13.29 -7.35 17.89
N GLU A 240 -14.54 -6.98 17.66
CA GLU A 240 -15.69 -7.67 18.24
C GLU A 240 -15.77 -9.12 17.77
N LYS A 241 -15.60 -9.36 16.48
CA LYS A 241 -15.61 -10.71 15.90
C LYS A 241 -14.33 -11.49 16.17
N GLY A 242 -13.19 -10.82 16.38
CA GLY A 242 -11.87 -11.46 16.47
C GLY A 242 -11.38 -12.01 15.14
N GLU A 243 -11.93 -11.51 14.03
CA GLU A 243 -11.65 -11.96 12.67
C GLU A 243 -11.28 -10.79 11.78
N SER A 244 -10.56 -11.06 10.68
CA SER A 244 -10.24 -10.04 9.70
C SER A 244 -11.46 -9.64 8.90
N ILE A 245 -11.70 -8.33 8.77
CA ILE A 245 -12.87 -7.77 8.08
C ILE A 245 -12.43 -7.00 6.84
N PHE A 246 -12.92 -7.42 5.69
CA PHE A 246 -12.74 -6.71 4.43
C PHE A 246 -13.98 -5.86 4.10
N ASN A 247 -13.76 -4.62 3.72
CA ASN A 247 -14.83 -3.72 3.34
C ASN A 247 -14.47 -2.90 2.09
N MET A 248 -15.40 -2.85 1.14
CA MET A 248 -15.30 -1.99 -0.04
C MET A 248 -16.03 -0.67 0.23
N HIS A 249 -15.33 0.44 0.21
CA HIS A 249 -15.88 1.78 0.41
C HIS A 249 -16.45 2.35 -0.89
N PHE A 250 -17.69 2.03 -1.21
CA PHE A 250 -18.47 2.76 -2.20
C PHE A 250 -19.54 3.59 -1.50
N ASN A 251 -19.43 4.90 -1.50
CA ASN A 251 -20.46 5.85 -1.01
C ASN A 251 -21.22 5.46 0.28
N ASN A 252 -20.97 6.13 1.39
CA ASN A 252 -21.64 5.98 2.70
C ASN A 252 -21.31 4.72 3.53
N ASN A 253 -20.25 4.02 3.25
CA ASN A 253 -19.85 2.83 3.99
C ASN A 253 -19.29 3.14 5.39
N PRO A 254 -19.19 2.13 6.28
CA PRO A 254 -18.65 2.31 7.60
C PRO A 254 -17.23 2.90 7.53
N LYS A 255 -16.95 3.79 8.47
CA LYS A 255 -15.65 4.43 8.60
C LYS A 255 -14.58 3.42 8.99
N LEU A 256 -13.32 3.73 8.72
CA LEU A 256 -12.19 2.87 9.12
C LEU A 256 -12.12 2.77 10.64
N VAL A 257 -12.10 3.92 11.31
CA VAL A 257 -11.91 4.08 12.77
C VAL A 257 -13.04 4.85 13.39
N SER A 258 -13.40 6.02 12.84
CA SER A 258 -14.31 6.98 13.48
C SER A 258 -15.14 7.75 12.47
N SER A 259 -16.34 8.15 12.89
CA SER A 259 -17.21 9.07 12.14
C SER A 259 -16.58 10.44 11.91
N LYS A 260 -15.56 10.80 12.70
CA LYS A 260 -14.79 12.06 12.59
C LYS A 260 -13.60 11.98 11.63
N GLU A 261 -13.30 10.81 11.08
CA GLU A 261 -12.20 10.71 10.11
C GLU A 261 -12.55 11.43 8.80
N ARG A 262 -11.52 11.86 8.08
CA ARG A 262 -11.68 12.36 6.72
C ARG A 262 -12.27 11.26 5.84
N ARG A 263 -13.03 11.66 4.82
CA ARG A 263 -13.62 10.71 3.87
C ARG A 263 -12.49 9.91 3.21
N THR A 264 -12.55 8.59 3.34
CA THR A 264 -11.69 7.63 2.63
C THR A 264 -12.48 7.00 1.49
N GLU A 265 -11.84 6.84 0.36
CA GLU A 265 -12.37 6.14 -0.82
C GLU A 265 -11.60 4.83 -1.01
N GLY A 266 -12.21 3.87 -1.71
CA GLY A 266 -11.58 2.59 -2.01
C GLY A 266 -12.02 1.47 -1.08
N ALA A 267 -11.09 0.58 -0.74
CA ALA A 267 -11.35 -0.55 0.13
C ALA A 267 -10.46 -0.54 1.38
N SER A 268 -10.87 -1.30 2.38
CA SER A 268 -10.11 -1.45 3.63
C SER A 268 -10.13 -2.90 4.13
N TYR A 269 -9.09 -3.24 4.87
CA TYR A 269 -8.97 -4.54 5.50
C TYR A 269 -8.47 -4.37 6.94
N ALA A 270 -9.31 -4.72 7.90
CA ALA A 270 -9.01 -4.66 9.32
C ALA A 270 -8.57 -6.03 9.82
N ILE A 271 -7.47 -6.09 10.53
CA ILE A 271 -6.85 -7.33 11.03
C ILE A 271 -6.62 -7.20 12.53
N PRO A 272 -7.29 -7.99 13.37
CA PRO A 272 -7.07 -7.96 14.81
C PRO A 272 -5.74 -8.62 15.16
N ILE A 273 -4.98 -8.00 16.07
CA ILE A 273 -3.75 -8.53 16.65
C ILE A 273 -4.12 -9.22 17.96
N MET A 274 -4.01 -10.57 17.94
CA MET A 274 -4.33 -11.41 19.09
C MET A 274 -3.06 -11.91 19.76
N ILE A 275 -2.94 -11.72 21.07
CA ILE A 275 -1.83 -12.24 21.88
C ILE A 275 -2.44 -12.95 23.07
N HIS A 276 -2.16 -14.25 23.23
CA HIS A 276 -2.75 -15.11 24.27
C HIS A 276 -4.29 -15.00 24.32
N ASP A 277 -4.95 -15.07 23.16
CA ASP A 277 -6.41 -14.94 22.99
C ASP A 277 -7.00 -13.60 23.47
N ARG A 278 -6.14 -12.61 23.75
CA ARG A 278 -6.56 -11.26 24.07
C ARG A 278 -6.40 -10.35 22.87
N ARG A 279 -7.37 -9.48 22.66
CA ARG A 279 -7.37 -8.46 21.61
C ARG A 279 -6.47 -7.33 22.06
N GLN A 280 -5.29 -7.18 21.44
CA GLN A 280 -4.27 -6.22 21.87
C GLN A 280 -4.14 -5.01 20.95
N ALA A 281 -4.46 -5.16 19.69
CA ALA A 281 -4.46 -4.09 18.72
C ALA A 281 -5.30 -4.47 17.50
N VAL A 282 -5.56 -3.50 16.63
CA VAL A 282 -6.08 -3.71 15.27
C VAL A 282 -5.20 -2.97 14.30
N VAL A 283 -4.84 -3.66 13.24
CA VAL A 283 -4.26 -3.02 12.05
C VAL A 283 -5.37 -2.77 11.05
N ILE A 284 -5.49 -1.54 10.59
CA ILE A 284 -6.31 -1.21 9.43
C ILE A 284 -5.41 -0.86 8.26
N THR A 285 -5.60 -1.57 7.18
CA THR A 285 -5.06 -1.21 5.88
C THR A 285 -6.17 -0.65 5.02
N TYR A 286 -5.83 0.31 4.15
CA TYR A 286 -6.77 0.92 3.21
C TYR A 286 -6.04 1.25 1.91
N ASP A 287 -6.74 1.21 0.78
CA ASP A 287 -6.24 1.63 -0.52
C ASP A 287 -7.38 2.25 -1.33
N SER A 288 -7.07 3.32 -2.07
CA SER A 288 -8.04 3.97 -2.95
C SER A 288 -8.43 3.10 -4.15
N ASP A 289 -7.58 2.15 -4.53
CA ASP A 289 -7.88 1.12 -5.53
C ASP A 289 -8.35 -0.18 -4.86
N PRO A 290 -9.65 -0.54 -4.96
CA PRO A 290 -10.15 -1.79 -4.41
C PRO A 290 -9.52 -3.05 -5.00
N LEU A 291 -8.98 -2.97 -6.23
CA LEU A 291 -8.32 -4.09 -6.90
C LEU A 291 -6.96 -4.46 -6.28
N SER A 292 -6.40 -3.58 -5.44
CA SER A 292 -5.21 -3.89 -4.62
C SER A 292 -5.47 -5.05 -3.65
N TYR A 293 -6.72 -5.29 -3.23
CA TYR A 293 -7.09 -6.35 -2.28
C TYR A 293 -7.48 -7.67 -2.96
N LYS A 294 -6.58 -8.21 -3.78
CA LYS A 294 -6.72 -9.60 -4.26
C LYS A 294 -6.65 -10.57 -3.07
N GLU A 295 -7.17 -11.78 -3.22
CA GLU A 295 -7.09 -12.80 -2.17
C GLU A 295 -5.63 -13.06 -1.73
N SER A 296 -4.68 -13.06 -2.68
CA SER A 296 -3.25 -13.19 -2.37
C SER A 296 -2.75 -12.03 -1.50
N THR A 297 -3.16 -10.79 -1.76
CA THR A 297 -2.79 -9.62 -0.96
C THR A 297 -3.37 -9.71 0.45
N LYS A 298 -4.65 -10.03 0.60
CA LYS A 298 -5.29 -10.21 1.92
C LYS A 298 -4.58 -11.30 2.73
N HIS A 299 -4.20 -12.41 2.08
CA HIS A 299 -3.41 -13.46 2.70
C HIS A 299 -2.03 -12.98 3.18
N LYS A 300 -1.30 -12.23 2.34
CA LYS A 300 0.01 -11.65 2.70
C LYS A 300 -0.11 -10.72 3.91
N LEU A 301 -1.10 -9.79 3.91
CA LEU A 301 -1.36 -8.87 5.02
C LEU A 301 -1.71 -9.62 6.32
N SER A 302 -2.60 -10.61 6.26
CA SER A 302 -2.99 -11.41 7.43
C SER A 302 -1.80 -12.21 7.99
N ASN A 303 -0.94 -12.75 7.14
CA ASN A 303 0.24 -13.48 7.58
C ASN A 303 1.29 -12.57 8.22
N LEU A 304 1.51 -11.36 7.70
CA LEU A 304 2.40 -10.36 8.34
C LEU A 304 1.91 -10.04 9.76
N ALA A 305 0.60 -9.79 9.93
CA ALA A 305 -0.01 -9.56 11.24
C ALA A 305 0.15 -10.76 12.18
N ARG A 306 -0.06 -11.98 11.66
CA ARG A 306 0.08 -13.22 12.42
C ARG A 306 1.52 -13.46 12.89
N ILE A 307 2.51 -13.23 12.02
CA ILE A 307 3.93 -13.41 12.36
C ILE A 307 4.35 -12.38 13.40
N ALA A 308 3.96 -11.10 13.24
CA ALA A 308 4.20 -10.06 14.24
C ALA A 308 3.58 -10.46 15.60
N SER A 309 2.33 -10.94 15.62
CA SER A 309 1.65 -11.41 16.82
C SER A 309 2.41 -12.57 17.51
N LEU A 310 2.84 -13.56 16.73
CA LEU A 310 3.61 -14.70 17.27
C LEU A 310 4.99 -14.28 17.80
N SER A 311 5.66 -13.36 17.11
CA SER A 311 6.94 -12.82 17.54
C SER A 311 6.81 -12.07 18.88
N ILE A 312 5.81 -11.19 19.02
CA ILE A 312 5.50 -10.50 20.27
C ILE A 312 5.16 -11.50 21.38
N GLN A 313 4.30 -12.49 21.09
CA GLN A 313 3.91 -13.51 22.04
C GLN A 313 5.12 -14.32 22.56
N SER A 314 6.10 -14.61 21.73
CA SER A 314 7.31 -15.33 22.12
C SER A 314 8.17 -14.56 23.12
N VAL A 315 8.23 -13.23 23.00
CA VAL A 315 8.98 -12.35 23.90
C VAL A 315 8.23 -12.17 25.22
N VAL A 316 6.93 -11.95 25.19
CA VAL A 316 6.09 -11.76 26.40
C VAL A 316 6.08 -13.01 27.29
N LYS A 317 6.03 -14.19 26.73
CA LYS A 317 6.16 -15.44 27.50
C LYS A 317 7.46 -15.55 28.30
N LYS A 318 8.56 -15.06 27.74
CA LYS A 318 9.89 -15.10 28.39
C LYS A 318 10.01 -14.13 29.58
N SER A 319 9.26 -13.04 29.57
CA SER A 319 9.35 -12.01 30.62
C SER A 319 8.37 -12.20 31.78
N GLY A 320 7.40 -13.09 31.67
CA GLY A 320 6.38 -13.30 32.69
C GLY A 320 5.43 -12.12 32.91
N MET A 321 5.48 -11.12 32.06
CA MET A 321 4.69 -9.89 32.19
C MET A 321 3.31 -10.05 31.55
N ALA A 322 2.27 -9.99 32.37
CA ALA A 322 0.87 -9.89 31.94
C ALA A 322 0.50 -8.40 31.63
N GLU A 323 1.41 -7.67 30.95
CA GLU A 323 1.25 -6.25 30.69
C GLU A 323 0.39 -5.99 29.45
N GLU A 324 -0.32 -4.88 29.46
CA GLU A 324 -0.90 -4.30 28.25
C GLU A 324 0.21 -4.03 27.23
N LEU A 325 -0.06 -4.28 25.96
CA LEU A 325 0.97 -4.34 24.94
C LEU A 325 1.72 -3.01 24.78
N LEU A 326 1.01 -1.87 24.85
CA LEU A 326 1.53 -0.55 24.52
C LEU A 326 1.22 0.53 25.55
N THR A 327 0.54 0.22 26.64
CA THR A 327 0.15 1.19 27.68
C THR A 327 0.75 0.85 29.04
N GLN A 328 0.97 1.87 29.86
CA GLN A 328 1.32 1.72 31.27
C GLN A 328 0.07 1.48 32.11
N ASN A 329 0.25 0.97 33.33
CA ASN A 329 -0.87 0.65 34.27
C ASN A 329 -1.83 1.82 34.55
N PHE A 330 -1.42 3.06 34.30
CA PHE A 330 -2.23 4.27 34.44
C PHE A 330 -2.78 4.81 33.09
N GLY A 331 -2.64 4.06 32.00
CA GLY A 331 -3.28 4.33 30.73
C GLY A 331 -2.53 5.22 29.76
N ALA A 332 -1.34 5.71 30.10
CA ALA A 332 -0.47 6.43 29.16
C ALA A 332 0.29 5.44 28.26
N PHE A 333 0.46 5.77 27.01
CA PHE A 333 1.23 4.95 26.08
C PHE A 333 2.73 4.97 26.43
N MET A 334 3.43 3.85 26.17
CA MET A 334 4.83 3.74 26.48
C MET A 334 5.72 4.63 25.60
N PRO A 335 6.94 4.98 26.07
CA PRO A 335 7.85 5.90 25.35
C PRO A 335 8.15 5.46 23.93
N GLU A 336 8.44 4.20 23.73
CA GLU A 336 8.80 3.66 22.42
C GLU A 336 7.69 3.87 21.38
N LEU A 337 6.43 3.86 21.80
CA LEU A 337 5.31 4.08 20.88
C LEU A 337 5.26 5.52 20.37
N TRP A 338 5.31 6.51 21.26
CA TRP A 338 5.22 7.89 20.82
C TRP A 338 6.51 8.36 20.11
N GLU A 339 7.68 7.80 20.45
CA GLU A 339 8.94 8.08 19.74
C GLU A 339 8.86 7.60 18.29
N GLU A 340 8.47 6.35 18.06
CA GLU A 340 8.31 5.79 16.73
C GLU A 340 7.19 6.46 15.92
N THR A 341 6.12 6.88 16.60
CA THR A 341 5.05 7.66 15.97
C THR A 341 5.55 9.03 15.51
N LEU A 342 6.34 9.71 16.33
CA LEU A 342 6.94 10.99 15.96
C LEU A 342 7.87 10.87 14.75
N ASP A 343 8.70 9.84 14.68
CA ASP A 343 9.60 9.63 13.55
C ASP A 343 8.81 9.41 12.24
N ASN A 344 7.71 8.67 12.30
CA ASN A 344 6.81 8.50 11.15
C ASN A 344 6.17 9.83 10.74
N GLU A 345 5.68 10.62 11.70
CA GLU A 345 5.06 11.91 11.40
C GLU A 345 6.06 12.94 10.88
N LEU A 346 7.29 12.97 11.40
CA LEU A 346 8.36 13.79 10.84
C LEU A 346 8.66 13.45 9.38
N HIS A 347 8.71 12.16 9.07
CA HIS A 347 8.87 11.73 7.67
C HIS A 347 7.73 12.25 6.79
N ARG A 348 6.50 12.18 7.28
CA ARG A 348 5.31 12.66 6.56
C ARG A 348 5.30 14.17 6.38
N VAL A 349 5.65 14.93 7.41
CA VAL A 349 5.79 16.40 7.33
C VAL A 349 6.81 16.79 6.26
N ARG A 350 7.97 16.12 6.22
CA ARG A 350 8.99 16.34 5.17
C ARG A 350 8.50 15.97 3.78
N SER A 351 7.61 15.00 3.68
CA SER A 351 7.00 14.56 2.41
C SER A 351 5.82 15.45 1.97
N GLY A 352 5.57 16.56 2.67
CA GLY A 352 4.55 17.54 2.32
C GLY A 352 3.15 17.25 2.87
N ALA A 353 3.03 16.52 3.99
CA ALA A 353 1.75 16.37 4.68
C ALA A 353 1.23 17.72 5.18
N THR A 354 -0.04 18.00 4.94
CA THR A 354 -0.68 19.30 5.27
C THR A 354 -1.28 19.33 6.68
N THR A 355 -1.36 18.21 7.37
CA THR A 355 -1.91 18.12 8.74
C THR A 355 -0.88 18.62 9.74
N HIS A 356 -1.31 19.47 10.67
CA HIS A 356 -0.45 19.95 11.74
C HIS A 356 -0.33 18.89 12.84
N THR A 357 0.89 18.63 13.28
CA THR A 357 1.18 17.73 14.40
C THR A 357 2.01 18.49 15.43
N TRP A 358 1.58 18.43 16.68
CA TRP A 358 2.29 18.99 17.84
C TRP A 358 2.72 17.87 18.77
N PHE A 359 3.90 18.05 19.32
CA PHE A 359 4.40 17.24 20.41
C PHE A 359 4.75 18.12 21.60
N GLY A 360 4.40 17.67 22.80
CA GLY A 360 4.76 18.41 23.99
C GLY A 360 4.90 17.52 25.21
N LEU A 361 5.37 18.14 26.28
CA LEU A 361 5.50 17.57 27.60
C LEU A 361 4.61 18.32 28.58
N VAL A 362 4.00 17.61 29.51
CA VAL A 362 3.12 18.13 30.53
C VAL A 362 3.44 17.50 31.88
N SER A 363 3.41 18.29 32.95
CA SER A 363 3.75 17.87 34.31
C SER A 363 2.83 18.58 35.31
N PRO A 364 2.44 17.95 36.43
CA PRO A 364 1.83 18.68 37.56
C PRO A 364 2.80 19.74 38.11
N ALA A 365 2.30 20.93 38.38
CA ALA A 365 3.11 22.02 38.92
C ALA A 365 3.63 21.72 40.35
N GLU A 366 2.80 21.05 41.16
CA GLU A 366 3.09 20.74 42.57
C GLU A 366 3.75 19.37 42.78
N LEU A 367 4.48 18.86 41.82
CA LEU A 367 5.04 17.51 41.83
C LEU A 367 5.79 17.12 43.11
N SER A 368 6.64 18.01 43.61
CA SER A 368 7.40 17.78 44.85
C SER A 368 6.51 17.64 46.09
N SER A 369 5.46 18.43 46.17
CA SER A 369 4.49 18.40 47.29
C SER A 369 3.64 17.13 47.25
N LEU A 370 3.27 16.65 46.07
CA LEU A 370 2.50 15.39 45.91
C LEU A 370 3.27 14.19 46.45
N ARG A 371 4.54 14.06 46.09
CA ARG A 371 5.41 12.94 46.54
C ARG A 371 5.62 12.89 48.05
N THR A 372 5.62 14.04 48.71
CA THR A 372 5.83 14.12 50.18
C THR A 372 4.56 13.97 51.01
N LYS A 373 3.39 14.31 50.46
CA LYS A 373 2.12 14.36 51.19
C LYS A 373 1.30 13.09 51.08
N TYR A 374 1.43 12.33 49.99
CA TYR A 374 0.52 11.21 49.70
C TYR A 374 1.22 9.86 49.70
N ARG A 375 0.47 8.79 50.05
CA ARG A 375 0.92 7.41 50.00
C ARG A 375 0.97 6.92 48.55
N LEU A 376 1.72 5.85 48.31
CA LEU A 376 1.94 5.28 46.97
C LEU A 376 0.61 4.96 46.24
N GLU A 377 -0.37 4.40 46.93
CA GLU A 377 -1.68 4.07 46.37
C GLU A 377 -2.45 5.31 45.91
N ASP A 378 -2.44 6.36 46.73
CA ASP A 378 -3.05 7.65 46.39
C ASP A 378 -2.31 8.30 45.19
N LEU A 379 -0.97 8.23 45.16
CA LEU A 379 -0.17 8.75 44.06
C LEU A 379 -0.49 8.03 42.75
N GLN A 380 -0.64 6.73 42.76
CA GLN A 380 -1.00 5.95 41.57
C GLN A 380 -2.38 6.36 41.05
N ARG A 381 -3.35 6.59 41.93
CA ARG A 381 -4.68 7.06 41.58
C ARG A 381 -4.66 8.48 41.01
N ILE A 382 -3.98 9.40 41.72
CA ILE A 382 -3.78 10.78 41.25
C ILE A 382 -3.14 10.76 39.84
N GLN A 383 -2.13 9.95 39.63
CA GLN A 383 -1.48 9.77 38.34
C GLN A 383 -2.45 9.29 37.27
N LYS A 384 -3.24 8.28 37.59
CA LYS A 384 -4.26 7.74 36.66
C LYS A 384 -5.32 8.79 36.31
N ASP A 385 -5.86 9.47 37.29
CA ASP A 385 -6.88 10.49 37.07
C ASP A 385 -6.31 11.69 36.31
N PHE A 386 -5.08 12.11 36.63
CA PHE A 386 -4.39 13.17 35.91
C PHE A 386 -4.17 12.83 34.42
N VAL A 387 -3.71 11.63 34.12
CA VAL A 387 -3.56 11.16 32.72
C VAL A 387 -4.92 11.14 32.01
N ALA A 388 -5.98 10.68 32.68
CA ALA A 388 -7.31 10.67 32.10
C ALA A 388 -7.81 12.11 31.76
N PHE A 389 -7.54 13.07 32.63
CA PHE A 389 -7.89 14.48 32.40
C PHE A 389 -7.06 15.10 31.26
N LEU A 390 -5.81 14.72 31.13
CA LEU A 390 -4.93 15.22 30.06
C LEU A 390 -5.24 14.61 28.70
N ASN A 391 -5.88 13.45 28.62
CA ASN A 391 -6.07 12.75 27.38
C ASN A 391 -6.82 13.62 26.34
N PRO A 392 -6.17 14.00 25.19
CA PRO A 392 -6.80 14.89 24.21
C PRO A 392 -8.13 14.37 23.69
N SER A 393 -8.28 13.06 23.56
CA SER A 393 -9.50 12.42 23.10
C SER A 393 -10.70 12.65 24.05
N ALA A 394 -10.46 12.79 25.37
CA ALA A 394 -11.47 13.15 26.35
C ALA A 394 -12.00 14.59 26.17
N HIS A 395 -11.28 15.41 25.41
CA HIS A 395 -11.63 16.79 25.04
C HIS A 395 -12.05 16.91 23.57
N LYS A 396 -12.31 15.80 22.90
CA LYS A 396 -12.69 15.74 21.48
C LYS A 396 -11.61 16.28 20.51
N VAL A 397 -10.36 16.33 20.95
CA VAL A 397 -9.20 16.68 20.15
C VAL A 397 -8.47 15.40 19.73
N PRO A 398 -8.14 15.21 18.45
CA PRO A 398 -7.37 14.06 18.01
C PRO A 398 -5.95 14.10 18.60
N GLY A 399 -5.62 13.09 19.39
CA GLY A 399 -4.34 13.01 20.07
C GLY A 399 -4.35 11.94 21.16
N PHE A 400 -3.20 11.69 21.76
CA PHE A 400 -3.05 10.75 22.87
C PHE A 400 -1.92 11.17 23.81
N ILE A 401 -1.94 10.58 25.01
CA ILE A 401 -0.95 10.82 26.06
C ILE A 401 0.03 9.65 26.13
N GLY A 402 1.31 9.96 26.19
CA GLY A 402 2.40 9.03 26.40
C GLY A 402 3.08 9.25 27.76
N TYR A 403 3.74 8.22 28.26
CA TYR A 403 4.63 8.30 29.41
C TYR A 403 6.01 8.75 28.96
N ASN A 404 6.61 9.72 29.63
CA ASN A 404 7.99 10.13 29.39
C ASN A 404 8.89 9.80 30.59
N SER A 405 8.48 10.19 31.76
CA SER A 405 9.15 9.89 33.03
C SER A 405 8.16 10.06 34.18
N ASP A 406 8.57 9.80 35.42
CA ASP A 406 7.71 9.96 36.59
C ASP A 406 7.04 11.35 36.63
N TYR A 407 5.72 11.36 36.49
CA TYR A 407 4.85 12.55 36.45
C TYR A 407 5.13 13.52 35.30
N VAL A 408 5.94 13.15 34.32
CA VAL A 408 6.08 13.92 33.07
C VAL A 408 5.50 13.06 31.94
N TYR A 409 4.48 13.58 31.28
CA TYR A 409 3.78 12.92 30.21
C TYR A 409 4.05 13.62 28.89
N SER A 410 4.16 12.86 27.83
CA SER A 410 4.17 13.39 26.48
C SER A 410 2.75 13.46 25.94
N PHE A 411 2.51 14.38 25.03
CA PHE A 411 1.28 14.38 24.25
C PHE A 411 1.60 14.56 22.77
N ILE A 412 0.79 13.92 21.94
CA ILE A 412 0.76 14.15 20.49
C ILE A 412 -0.65 14.60 20.16
N ILE A 413 -0.77 15.75 19.49
CA ILE A 413 -2.04 16.28 18.98
C ILE A 413 -1.89 16.46 17.47
N GLN A 414 -2.90 16.03 16.71
CA GLN A 414 -2.94 16.20 15.28
C GLN A 414 -4.25 16.85 14.84
N SER A 415 -4.17 17.94 14.10
CA SER A 415 -5.33 18.72 13.69
C SER A 415 -5.07 19.52 12.41
N ASP A 416 -6.15 19.96 11.76
CA ASP A 416 -6.11 20.96 10.70
C ASP A 416 -6.16 22.40 11.25
N SER A 417 -6.52 22.57 12.55
CA SER A 417 -6.58 23.87 13.23
C SER A 417 -5.29 24.16 13.98
N GLU A 418 -4.76 25.36 13.82
CA GLU A 418 -3.57 25.82 14.57
C GLU A 418 -3.85 26.08 16.05
N SER A 419 -5.10 26.33 16.43
CA SER A 419 -5.49 26.55 17.84
C SER A 419 -5.69 25.26 18.64
N ALA A 420 -5.57 24.07 18.01
CA ALA A 420 -5.96 22.81 18.64
C ALA A 420 -5.30 22.55 20.01
N VAL A 421 -4.02 22.90 20.17
CA VAL A 421 -3.30 22.74 21.45
C VAL A 421 -3.84 23.71 22.49
N SER A 422 -4.04 24.97 22.15
CA SER A 422 -4.57 26.00 23.07
C SER A 422 -5.99 25.65 23.50
N ASP A 423 -6.86 25.23 22.58
CA ASP A 423 -8.24 24.84 22.86
C ASP A 423 -8.29 23.60 23.78
N TRP A 424 -7.40 22.63 23.53
CA TRP A 424 -7.25 21.46 24.41
C TRP A 424 -6.85 21.89 25.83
N MET A 425 -5.82 22.74 25.95
CA MET A 425 -5.31 23.18 27.24
C MET A 425 -6.36 23.97 28.07
N GLU A 426 -7.13 24.86 27.43
CA GLU A 426 -8.23 25.55 28.09
C GLU A 426 -9.29 24.56 28.62
N SER A 427 -9.61 23.54 27.82
CA SER A 427 -10.55 22.48 28.23
C SER A 427 -9.98 21.66 29.40
N VAL A 428 -8.68 21.34 29.41
CA VAL A 428 -8.01 20.66 30.53
C VAL A 428 -8.02 21.50 31.78
N LYS A 429 -7.68 22.81 31.71
CA LYS A 429 -7.75 23.75 32.86
C LYS A 429 -9.13 23.79 33.46
N THR A 430 -10.15 23.92 32.61
CA THR A 430 -11.57 23.97 33.08
C THR A 430 -11.96 22.70 33.83
N LYS A 431 -11.55 21.54 33.36
CA LYS A 431 -11.84 20.28 34.04
C LYS A 431 -11.03 20.09 35.33
N LEU A 432 -9.75 20.43 35.33
CA LEU A 432 -8.89 20.33 36.52
C LEU A 432 -9.27 21.31 37.63
N ALA A 433 -9.93 22.42 37.31
CA ALA A 433 -10.50 23.35 38.30
C ALA A 433 -11.49 22.69 39.27
N HIS A 434 -12.06 21.54 38.96
CA HIS A 434 -12.92 20.77 39.85
C HIS A 434 -12.11 19.83 40.79
N GLY A 435 -10.78 19.81 40.68
CA GLY A 435 -9.87 18.99 41.45
C GLY A 435 -9.91 17.49 41.13
N LEU A 436 -8.85 16.78 41.54
CA LEU A 436 -8.76 15.31 41.45
C LEU A 436 -9.36 14.68 42.71
N ARG A 437 -10.10 13.58 42.57
CA ARG A 437 -10.69 12.88 43.70
C ARG A 437 -9.65 12.02 44.44
N LEU A 438 -9.63 12.15 45.75
CA LEU A 438 -8.77 11.32 46.61
C LEU A 438 -9.51 10.08 47.12
N SER A 439 -8.77 8.99 47.40
CA SER A 439 -9.30 7.72 47.93
C SER A 439 -9.95 7.89 49.33
N ALA A 440 -9.42 8.80 50.14
CA ALA A 440 -9.93 9.09 51.48
C ALA A 440 -11.14 10.07 51.51
N GLY A 441 -11.65 10.49 50.34
CA GLY A 441 -12.62 11.54 50.20
C GLY A 441 -11.99 12.93 50.14
N GLY A 442 -12.63 13.84 49.40
CA GLY A 442 -12.11 15.20 49.14
C GLY A 442 -11.52 15.33 47.73
N THR A 443 -11.15 16.55 47.42
CA THR A 443 -10.57 16.93 46.13
C THR A 443 -9.16 17.48 46.31
N LEU A 444 -8.27 17.20 45.38
CA LEU A 444 -6.96 17.78 45.31
C LEU A 444 -6.90 18.75 44.13
N ASP A 445 -6.60 20.00 44.43
CA ASP A 445 -6.33 20.99 43.38
C ASP A 445 -4.95 20.72 42.79
N VAL A 446 -4.94 20.50 41.51
CA VAL A 446 -3.69 20.26 40.74
C VAL A 446 -3.67 21.22 39.58
N SER A 447 -2.61 22.01 39.51
CA SER A 447 -2.28 22.76 38.31
C SER A 447 -1.25 22.00 37.48
N PHE A 448 -1.05 22.42 36.24
CA PHE A 448 -0.10 21.78 35.35
C PHE A 448 0.73 22.81 34.56
N MET A 449 1.87 22.38 34.12
CA MET A 449 2.77 23.12 33.25
C MET A 449 2.98 22.30 31.98
N ALA A 450 3.00 22.96 30.83
CA ALA A 450 3.24 22.28 29.55
C ALA A 450 4.14 23.10 28.63
N GLY A 451 5.06 22.41 27.98
CA GLY A 451 5.88 22.94 26.92
C GLY A 451 5.72 22.10 25.67
N PHE A 452 5.57 22.72 24.52
CA PHE A 452 5.31 22.01 23.26
C PHE A 452 6.00 22.67 22.06
N THR A 453 6.03 21.94 20.95
CA THR A 453 6.51 22.43 19.67
C THR A 453 5.70 21.80 18.53
N LYS A 454 5.57 22.54 17.42
CA LYS A 454 4.98 22.05 16.18
C LYS A 454 6.02 21.26 15.41
N LEU A 455 5.63 20.12 14.84
CA LEU A 455 6.52 19.36 13.97
C LEU A 455 6.73 20.12 12.66
N THR A 456 8.00 20.34 12.32
CA THR A 456 8.41 20.97 11.07
C THR A 456 9.42 20.11 10.32
N SER A 457 9.64 20.40 9.04
CA SER A 457 10.63 19.70 8.22
C SER A 457 12.09 19.93 8.68
N GLU A 458 12.32 20.89 9.55
CA GLU A 458 13.65 21.26 10.05
C GLU A 458 14.21 20.26 11.08
N TYR A 459 13.32 19.56 11.81
CA TYR A 459 13.75 18.55 12.77
C TYR A 459 14.34 17.32 12.08
N ALA A 460 15.54 16.89 12.49
CA ALA A 460 16.19 15.71 11.91
C ALA A 460 15.66 14.38 12.46
N ASN A 461 15.12 14.32 13.67
CA ASN A 461 14.60 13.13 14.33
C ASN A 461 13.72 13.49 15.54
N SER A 462 13.05 12.49 16.12
CA SER A 462 12.21 12.61 17.32
C SER A 462 12.96 13.18 18.52
N TYR A 463 14.25 12.90 18.66
CA TYR A 463 15.09 13.43 19.76
C TYR A 463 15.19 14.96 19.75
N GLN A 464 15.30 15.59 18.57
CA GLN A 464 15.32 17.05 18.46
C GLN A 464 13.98 17.67 18.87
N VAL A 465 12.86 17.04 18.47
CA VAL A 465 11.51 17.46 18.88
C VAL A 465 11.36 17.36 20.39
N LEU A 466 11.76 16.25 20.98
CA LEU A 466 11.77 16.05 22.43
C LEU A 466 12.61 17.10 23.16
N THR A 467 13.80 17.41 22.62
CA THR A 467 14.69 18.42 23.19
C THR A 467 14.04 19.81 23.20
N LYS A 468 13.37 20.18 22.12
CA LYS A 468 12.62 21.44 22.02
C LYS A 468 11.47 21.51 23.01
N ALA A 469 10.67 20.43 23.10
CA ALA A 469 9.58 20.37 24.08
C ALA A 469 10.09 20.43 25.53
N LYS A 470 11.26 19.82 25.84
CA LYS A 470 11.91 19.96 27.16
C LYS A 470 12.38 21.38 27.43
N GLN A 471 12.95 22.06 26.45
CA GLN A 471 13.31 23.47 26.56
C GLN A 471 12.08 24.33 26.85
N ALA A 472 10.98 24.14 26.08
CA ALA A 472 9.73 24.85 26.30
C ALA A 472 9.16 24.61 27.71
N LEU A 473 9.12 23.37 28.18
CA LEU A 473 8.68 23.06 29.54
C LEU A 473 9.58 23.71 30.60
N SER A 474 10.89 23.73 30.38
CA SER A 474 11.85 24.40 31.29
C SER A 474 11.63 25.92 31.40
N GLU A 475 11.22 26.57 30.30
CA GLU A 475 10.88 28.01 30.35
C GLU A 475 9.61 28.27 31.17
N VAL A 476 8.61 27.38 31.05
CA VAL A 476 7.39 27.45 31.91
C VAL A 476 7.74 27.27 33.39
N VAL A 477 8.61 26.30 33.71
CA VAL A 477 9.04 26.05 35.11
C VAL A 477 9.81 27.25 35.71
N LYS A 478 10.55 27.99 34.91
CA LYS A 478 11.29 29.19 35.37
C LYS A 478 10.38 30.41 35.54
N ASN A 479 9.31 30.49 34.78
CA ASN A 479 8.37 31.58 34.77
C ASN A 479 7.01 31.12 35.34
N GLU A 480 6.80 31.37 36.63
CA GLU A 480 5.62 30.91 37.35
C GLU A 480 4.27 31.48 36.81
N GLU A 481 4.31 32.53 36.00
CA GLU A 481 3.13 33.10 35.33
C GLU A 481 2.75 32.33 34.05
N LEU A 482 3.65 31.55 33.50
CA LEU A 482 3.40 30.75 32.31
C LEU A 482 2.82 29.38 32.68
N VAL A 483 1.80 28.94 31.96
CA VAL A 483 1.25 27.59 32.06
C VAL A 483 1.59 26.79 30.79
N LEU A 484 1.77 27.49 29.67
CA LEU A 484 1.98 26.93 28.36
C LEU A 484 3.02 27.75 27.61
N PHE A 485 3.96 27.05 26.96
CA PHE A 485 4.95 27.69 26.09
C PHE A 485 5.19 26.84 24.85
N GLU A 486 5.20 27.49 23.69
CA GLU A 486 5.57 26.90 22.40
C GLU A 486 7.00 27.33 22.03
N ALA A 487 7.87 26.37 21.65
CA ALA A 487 9.25 26.62 21.29
C ALA A 487 9.54 26.37 19.79
#